data_a10a4f22ee70e9582b091d1d48ebf398
#
_entry.id   a10a4f22ee70e9582b091d1d48ebf398
#
_cell.length_a   1.000
_cell.length_b   1.000
_cell.length_c   1.000
_cell.angle_alpha   90.00
_cell.angle_beta   90.00
_cell.angle_gamma   90.00
#
_symmetry.space_group_name_H-M   'P 1'
#
loop_
_entity.id
_entity.type
_entity.pdbx_description
1 polymer ?
#
loop_
_entity_poly.entity_id
_entity_poly.type
_entity_poly.pdbx_seq_one_letter_code
_entity_poly.pdbx_strand_id
1 'polypeptide(L)'
;MTAIDRFLRYVTYDTQSDEHSDAIPSTAKQKVLGAALAEELAQMGLHNAHMDEYGYVYAWLPATAGCEGIPCVGLIAHMDTSPDAPGAGVKPRVVRYEGGDLVLNEEKGIVMRAAEFESLAKYKGQELIVTDGTTLLGADDKAGVAEIMSAVEYLLQHPELPHGRIAVGFTPDEEVGQGADHLSIVFRVF
;
A
#
# COMPACT_ATOMS: atom_id res chain seq x y z
N MET A 1 4.33 -9.02 11.95
CA MET A 1 5.18 -8.68 10.78
C MET A 1 5.43 -7.18 10.80
N THR A 2 6.63 -6.67 10.47
CA THR A 2 6.84 -5.21 10.45
C THR A 2 6.23 -4.57 9.19
N ALA A 3 6.00 -3.25 9.22
CA ALA A 3 5.54 -2.51 8.03
C ALA A 3 6.55 -2.62 6.87
N ILE A 4 7.84 -2.64 7.19
CA ILE A 4 8.91 -2.84 6.18
C ILE A 4 8.80 -4.21 5.52
N ASP A 5 8.61 -5.29 6.31
CA ASP A 5 8.47 -6.65 5.77
C ASP A 5 7.25 -6.76 4.84
N ARG A 6 6.12 -6.14 5.24
CA ARG A 6 4.91 -6.06 4.42
C ARG A 6 5.16 -5.31 3.13
N PHE A 7 5.73 -4.12 3.24
CA PHE A 7 6.04 -3.28 2.08
C PHE A 7 6.92 -4.01 1.08
N LEU A 8 8.05 -4.60 1.53
CA LEU A 8 8.96 -5.37 0.67
C LEU A 8 8.26 -6.54 -0.03
N ARG A 9 7.26 -7.15 0.61
CA ARG A 9 6.44 -8.20 0.00
C ARG A 9 5.41 -7.62 -0.98
N TYR A 10 4.69 -6.54 -0.61
CA TYR A 10 3.60 -6.00 -1.43
C TYR A 10 4.10 -5.37 -2.73
N VAL A 11 5.28 -4.75 -2.73
CA VAL A 11 5.85 -4.17 -3.96
C VAL A 11 6.24 -5.21 -5.01
N THR A 12 6.34 -6.49 -4.64
CA THR A 12 6.62 -7.56 -5.60
C THR A 12 5.39 -7.96 -6.44
N TYR A 13 4.18 -7.59 -6.02
CA TYR A 13 2.98 -7.79 -6.81
C TYR A 13 2.94 -6.78 -7.95
N ASP A 14 2.75 -7.27 -9.18
CA ASP A 14 2.44 -6.40 -10.31
C ASP A 14 0.98 -5.97 -10.22
N THR A 15 0.75 -4.69 -9.97
CA THR A 15 -0.59 -4.10 -9.82
C THR A 15 -0.75 -2.86 -10.70
N GLN A 16 0.06 -2.73 -11.76
CA GLN A 16 -0.02 -1.60 -12.65
C GLN A 16 -1.41 -1.47 -13.27
N SER A 17 -2.02 -0.28 -13.15
CA SER A 17 -3.27 0.11 -13.79
C SER A 17 -3.09 0.37 -15.30
N ASP A 18 -4.19 0.56 -16.02
CA ASP A 18 -4.20 0.83 -17.47
C ASP A 18 -5.26 1.89 -17.78
N GLU A 19 -4.82 3.09 -18.14
CA GLU A 19 -5.68 4.23 -18.47
C GLU A 19 -6.52 4.04 -19.77
N HIS A 20 -6.19 3.03 -20.57
CA HIS A 20 -6.89 2.72 -21.83
C HIS A 20 -7.88 1.57 -21.69
N SER A 21 -8.03 1.00 -20.50
CA SER A 21 -8.90 -0.14 -20.24
C SER A 21 -10.30 0.31 -19.77
N ASP A 22 -11.33 -0.25 -20.37
CA ASP A 22 -12.71 -0.10 -19.90
C ASP A 22 -13.10 -1.15 -18.84
N ALA A 23 -12.19 -2.04 -18.45
CA ALA A 23 -12.43 -3.05 -17.42
C ALA A 23 -12.35 -2.46 -16.00
N ILE A 24 -13.00 -3.11 -15.02
CA ILE A 24 -12.95 -2.72 -13.60
C ILE A 24 -12.56 -3.94 -12.77
N PRO A 25 -11.42 -3.88 -12.05
CA PRO A 25 -10.39 -2.85 -12.19
C PRO A 25 -9.76 -2.86 -13.59
N SER A 26 -9.11 -1.79 -13.96
CA SER A 26 -8.49 -1.60 -15.29
C SER A 26 -7.55 -2.73 -15.68
N THR A 27 -6.94 -3.39 -14.69
CA THR A 27 -6.16 -4.62 -14.87
C THR A 27 -6.52 -5.67 -13.82
N ALA A 28 -6.77 -6.90 -14.25
CA ALA A 28 -7.13 -8.01 -13.36
C ALA A 28 -6.00 -8.39 -12.37
N LYS A 29 -4.75 -8.03 -12.66
CA LYS A 29 -3.59 -8.31 -11.80
C LYS A 29 -3.65 -7.58 -10.44
N GLN A 30 -4.36 -6.47 -10.35
CA GLN A 30 -4.59 -5.75 -9.09
C GLN A 30 -5.34 -6.64 -8.07
N LYS A 31 -6.28 -7.47 -8.53
CA LYS A 31 -7.03 -8.40 -7.66
C LYS A 31 -6.15 -9.46 -7.00
N VAL A 32 -4.95 -9.71 -7.52
CA VAL A 32 -4.03 -10.69 -6.92
C VAL A 32 -3.51 -10.17 -5.56
N LEU A 33 -3.11 -8.89 -5.51
CA LEU A 33 -2.76 -8.24 -4.25
C LEU A 33 -3.99 -8.09 -3.36
N GLY A 34 -5.13 -7.66 -3.91
CA GLY A 34 -6.38 -7.50 -3.14
C GLY A 34 -6.80 -8.78 -2.43
N ALA A 35 -6.75 -9.92 -3.11
CA ALA A 35 -7.06 -11.22 -2.51
C ALA A 35 -6.08 -11.59 -1.38
N ALA A 36 -4.77 -11.34 -1.59
CA ALA A 36 -3.76 -11.58 -0.57
C ALA A 36 -3.96 -10.70 0.69
N LEU A 37 -4.36 -9.43 0.51
CA LEU A 37 -4.65 -8.52 1.62
C LEU A 37 -5.91 -8.93 2.39
N ALA A 38 -6.98 -9.31 1.69
CA ALA A 38 -8.20 -9.81 2.33
C ALA A 38 -7.93 -11.08 3.15
N GLU A 39 -7.14 -12.01 2.60
CA GLU A 39 -6.73 -13.21 3.31
C GLU A 39 -5.86 -12.89 4.54
N GLU A 40 -4.90 -12.00 4.43
CA GLU A 40 -4.04 -11.58 5.54
C GLU A 40 -4.85 -10.93 6.67
N LEU A 41 -5.80 -10.02 6.35
CA LEU A 41 -6.72 -9.43 7.33
C LEU A 41 -7.57 -10.50 8.04
N ALA A 42 -8.08 -11.49 7.30
CA ALA A 42 -8.84 -12.59 7.88
C ALA A 42 -7.96 -13.44 8.82
N GLN A 43 -6.70 -13.72 8.45
CA GLN A 43 -5.74 -14.43 9.29
C GLN A 43 -5.37 -13.67 10.57
N MET A 44 -5.39 -12.33 10.54
CA MET A 44 -5.22 -11.50 11.74
C MET A 44 -6.44 -11.55 12.68
N GLY A 45 -7.58 -12.10 12.24
CA GLY A 45 -8.81 -12.20 13.01
C GLY A 45 -9.95 -11.29 12.57
N LEU A 46 -9.78 -10.50 11.50
CA LEU A 46 -10.85 -9.71 10.91
C LEU A 46 -11.67 -10.58 9.93
N HIS A 47 -12.53 -11.44 10.47
CA HIS A 47 -13.34 -12.40 9.69
C HIS A 47 -14.38 -11.73 8.75
N ASN A 48 -14.54 -10.41 8.83
CA ASN A 48 -15.34 -9.63 7.90
C ASN A 48 -14.55 -9.14 6.67
N ALA A 49 -13.24 -9.41 6.62
CA ALA A 49 -12.39 -9.01 5.51
C ALA A 49 -12.82 -9.72 4.22
N HIS A 50 -12.98 -8.96 3.16
CA HIS A 50 -13.34 -9.47 1.84
C HIS A 50 -12.88 -8.53 0.74
N MET A 51 -12.74 -9.08 -0.46
CA MET A 51 -12.60 -8.31 -1.70
C MET A 51 -13.92 -8.40 -2.47
N ASP A 52 -14.41 -7.28 -2.98
CA ASP A 52 -15.61 -7.24 -3.80
C ASP A 52 -15.33 -7.60 -5.29
N GLU A 53 -16.38 -7.61 -6.10
CA GLU A 53 -16.29 -7.93 -7.53
C GLU A 53 -15.45 -6.91 -8.33
N TYR A 54 -15.37 -5.67 -7.86
CA TYR A 54 -14.60 -4.58 -8.46
C TYR A 54 -13.13 -4.55 -7.99
N GLY A 55 -12.76 -5.41 -7.03
CA GLY A 55 -11.38 -5.51 -6.53
C GLY A 55 -11.08 -4.65 -5.32
N TYR A 56 -12.06 -3.95 -4.75
CA TYR A 56 -11.90 -3.23 -3.49
C TYR A 56 -11.82 -4.21 -2.33
N VAL A 57 -10.90 -3.98 -1.41
CA VAL A 57 -10.76 -4.76 -0.19
C VAL A 57 -11.33 -3.97 0.98
N TYR A 58 -12.17 -4.62 1.78
CA TYR A 58 -12.79 -4.04 2.97
C TYR A 58 -12.56 -4.89 4.19
N ALA A 59 -12.38 -4.25 5.33
CA ALA A 59 -12.42 -4.87 6.64
C ALA A 59 -12.81 -3.86 7.72
N TRP A 60 -13.31 -4.34 8.86
CA TRP A 60 -13.66 -3.51 9.99
C TRP A 60 -13.08 -4.07 11.29
N LEU A 61 -12.38 -3.23 12.04
CA LEU A 61 -12.00 -3.48 13.40
C LEU A 61 -13.08 -2.88 14.33
N PRO A 62 -13.77 -3.69 15.15
CA PRO A 62 -14.77 -3.20 16.08
C PRO A 62 -14.16 -2.20 17.08
N ALA A 63 -14.98 -1.29 17.59
CA ALA A 63 -14.58 -0.43 18.69
C ALA A 63 -14.22 -1.27 19.93
N THR A 64 -13.27 -0.80 20.73
CA THR A 64 -13.02 -1.38 22.05
C THR A 64 -14.20 -1.11 23.00
N ALA A 65 -14.42 -1.99 23.98
CA ALA A 65 -15.54 -1.88 24.91
C ALA A 65 -15.57 -0.49 25.59
N GLY A 66 -16.72 0.19 25.52
CA GLY A 66 -16.91 1.55 26.02
C GLY A 66 -16.52 2.67 25.04
N CYS A 67 -16.03 2.34 23.84
CA CYS A 67 -15.67 3.30 22.78
C CYS A 67 -16.63 3.26 21.58
N GLU A 68 -17.76 2.58 21.68
CA GLU A 68 -18.75 2.39 20.61
C GLU A 68 -19.36 3.72 20.13
N GLY A 69 -19.38 4.74 20.99
CA GLY A 69 -19.86 6.08 20.67
C GLY A 69 -18.82 7.00 20.01
N ILE A 70 -17.58 6.53 19.83
CA ILE A 70 -16.54 7.31 19.15
C ILE A 70 -16.78 7.21 17.63
N PRO A 71 -16.67 8.33 16.88
CA PRO A 71 -16.80 8.31 15.44
C PRO A 71 -15.88 7.27 14.78
N CYS A 72 -16.37 6.61 13.75
CA CYS A 72 -15.58 5.67 12.97
C CYS A 72 -14.48 6.42 12.20
N VAL A 73 -13.30 5.82 12.12
CA VAL A 73 -12.19 6.29 11.27
C VAL A 73 -12.03 5.35 10.10
N GLY A 74 -11.99 5.89 8.88
CA GLY A 74 -11.64 5.16 7.67
C GLY A 74 -10.16 5.31 7.35
N LEU A 75 -9.47 4.18 7.15
CA LEU A 75 -8.10 4.12 6.66
C LEU A 75 -8.13 3.59 5.23
N ILE A 76 -7.65 4.38 4.28
CA ILE A 76 -7.70 4.07 2.85
C ILE A 76 -6.29 4.19 2.26
N ALA A 77 -5.94 3.24 1.39
CA ALA A 77 -4.75 3.27 0.55
C ALA A 77 -5.07 2.60 -0.80
N HIS A 78 -4.37 2.98 -1.88
CA HIS A 78 -4.57 2.30 -3.15
C HIS A 78 -3.52 1.20 -3.38
N MET A 79 -3.92 0.20 -4.16
CA MET A 79 -3.11 -0.99 -4.43
C MET A 79 -2.37 -0.90 -5.77
N ASP A 80 -2.91 -0.13 -6.70
CA ASP A 80 -2.35 -0.02 -8.04
C ASP A 80 -1.10 0.84 -8.08
N THR A 81 -0.38 0.73 -9.16
CA THR A 81 0.77 1.57 -9.48
C THR A 81 0.57 2.21 -10.85
N SER A 82 1.15 3.40 -11.02
CA SER A 82 1.05 4.20 -12.23
C SER A 82 1.40 3.40 -13.50
N PRO A 83 0.69 3.64 -14.62
CA PRO A 83 1.05 3.10 -15.93
C PRO A 83 2.30 3.73 -16.54
N ASP A 84 2.82 4.84 -15.98
CA ASP A 84 3.93 5.63 -16.55
C ASP A 84 5.27 4.88 -16.59
N ALA A 85 5.46 3.88 -15.73
CA ALA A 85 6.68 3.08 -15.72
C ALA A 85 6.37 1.63 -15.31
N PRO A 86 7.25 0.65 -15.70
CA PRO A 86 6.99 -0.76 -15.40
C PRO A 86 6.79 -1.04 -13.92
N GLY A 87 5.72 -1.78 -13.58
CA GLY A 87 5.40 -2.24 -12.21
C GLY A 87 5.71 -3.72 -11.97
N ALA A 88 6.14 -4.47 -12.99
CA ALA A 88 6.42 -5.89 -12.89
C ALA A 88 7.89 -6.17 -12.57
N GLY A 89 8.14 -7.19 -11.74
CA GLY A 89 9.51 -7.64 -11.46
C GLY A 89 10.31 -6.67 -10.58
N VAL A 90 9.65 -5.95 -9.71
CA VAL A 90 10.28 -5.04 -8.74
C VAL A 90 11.30 -5.78 -7.89
N LYS A 91 12.50 -5.21 -7.76
CA LYS A 91 13.61 -5.75 -6.97
C LYS A 91 13.93 -4.80 -5.82
N PRO A 92 13.14 -4.82 -4.75
CA PRO A 92 13.33 -3.92 -3.63
C PRO A 92 14.58 -4.32 -2.84
N ARG A 93 15.32 -3.32 -2.36
CA ARG A 93 16.45 -3.53 -1.44
C ARG A 93 16.55 -2.36 -0.46
N VAL A 94 17.05 -2.67 0.73
CA VAL A 94 17.37 -1.65 1.74
C VAL A 94 18.82 -1.22 1.56
N VAL A 95 19.06 0.09 1.54
CA VAL A 95 20.40 0.68 1.42
C VAL A 95 20.60 1.72 2.51
N ARG A 96 21.78 1.74 3.13
CA ARG A 96 22.22 2.83 3.99
C ARG A 96 22.66 3.99 3.11
N TYR A 97 22.02 5.15 3.22
CA TYR A 97 22.36 6.31 2.42
C TYR A 97 23.35 7.21 3.16
N GLU A 98 24.57 7.33 2.66
CA GLU A 98 25.63 8.14 3.27
C GLU A 98 25.79 9.53 2.64
N GLY A 99 24.94 9.87 1.68
CA GLY A 99 24.96 11.15 0.94
C GLY A 99 25.56 11.01 -0.45
N GLY A 100 25.39 12.06 -1.27
CA GLY A 100 25.84 12.05 -2.67
C GLY A 100 24.87 11.30 -3.60
N ASP A 101 25.37 10.87 -4.73
CA ASP A 101 24.60 10.13 -5.72
C ASP A 101 24.32 8.70 -5.23
N LEU A 102 23.11 8.20 -5.49
CA LEU A 102 22.71 6.84 -5.12
C LEU A 102 22.66 5.95 -6.36
N VAL A 103 23.58 5.00 -6.47
CA VAL A 103 23.61 4.03 -7.57
C VAL A 103 22.51 2.99 -7.37
N LEU A 104 21.54 2.97 -8.27
CA LEU A 104 20.44 1.99 -8.28
C LEU A 104 20.83 0.73 -9.04
N ASN A 105 21.56 0.86 -10.16
CA ASN A 105 22.00 -0.26 -10.99
C ASN A 105 23.32 0.05 -11.67
N GLU A 106 24.38 -0.63 -11.26
CA GLU A 106 25.72 -0.43 -11.83
C GLU A 106 25.81 -0.90 -13.28
N GLU A 107 25.24 -2.07 -13.59
CA GLU A 107 25.32 -2.66 -14.93
C GLU A 107 24.62 -1.78 -15.97
N LYS A 108 23.52 -1.14 -15.61
CA LYS A 108 22.73 -0.26 -16.47
C LYS A 108 23.09 1.22 -16.33
N GLY A 109 23.97 1.56 -15.41
CA GLY A 109 24.36 2.94 -15.14
C GLY A 109 23.22 3.82 -14.60
N ILE A 110 22.25 3.21 -13.89
CA ILE A 110 21.11 3.95 -13.34
C ILE A 110 21.51 4.53 -12.00
N VAL A 111 21.46 5.86 -11.91
CA VAL A 111 21.90 6.62 -10.73
C VAL A 111 20.85 7.68 -10.40
N MET A 112 20.43 7.72 -9.15
CA MET A 112 19.64 8.84 -8.60
C MET A 112 20.64 9.93 -8.17
N ARG A 113 20.68 11.00 -8.94
CA ARG A 113 21.68 12.09 -8.72
C ARG A 113 21.19 13.04 -7.64
N ALA A 114 22.00 13.28 -6.63
CA ALA A 114 21.67 14.20 -5.55
C ALA A 114 21.42 15.64 -6.04
N ALA A 115 22.03 16.04 -7.13
CA ALA A 115 21.81 17.35 -7.76
C ALA A 115 20.43 17.47 -8.43
N GLU A 116 19.82 16.38 -8.87
CA GLU A 116 18.49 16.33 -9.48
C GLU A 116 17.39 16.09 -8.44
N PHE A 117 17.74 15.39 -7.36
CA PHE A 117 16.85 15.04 -6.26
C PHE A 117 17.32 15.65 -4.94
N GLU A 118 17.16 16.96 -4.80
CA GLU A 118 17.63 17.72 -3.62
C GLU A 118 17.11 17.19 -2.28
N SER A 119 15.91 16.59 -2.30
CA SER A 119 15.30 15.97 -1.12
C SER A 119 16.11 14.81 -0.56
N LEU A 120 16.94 14.17 -1.38
CA LEU A 120 17.78 13.05 -0.97
C LEU A 120 18.72 13.42 0.18
N ALA A 121 19.23 14.64 0.19
CA ALA A 121 20.11 15.13 1.25
C ALA A 121 19.51 15.03 2.67
N LYS A 122 18.18 15.09 2.79
CA LYS A 122 17.45 15.00 4.08
C LYS A 122 17.55 13.60 4.70
N TYR A 123 17.85 12.58 3.90
CA TYR A 123 17.89 11.18 4.31
C TYR A 123 19.30 10.65 4.57
N LYS A 124 20.32 11.52 4.55
CA LYS A 124 21.68 11.13 4.88
C LYS A 124 21.75 10.49 6.26
N GLY A 125 22.36 9.32 6.34
CA GLY A 125 22.47 8.54 7.57
C GLY A 125 21.25 7.67 7.86
N GLN A 126 20.27 7.59 6.94
CA GLN A 126 19.09 6.74 7.08
C GLN A 126 19.14 5.54 6.13
N GLU A 127 18.33 4.54 6.42
CA GLU A 127 18.08 3.44 5.51
C GLU A 127 16.96 3.81 4.54
N LEU A 128 17.17 3.54 3.26
CA LEU A 128 16.22 3.77 2.19
C LEU A 128 15.84 2.44 1.54
N ILE A 129 14.56 2.29 1.20
CA ILE A 129 14.12 1.19 0.34
C ILE A 129 14.12 1.72 -1.09
N VAL A 130 14.81 1.03 -1.97
CA VAL A 130 14.94 1.41 -3.38
C VAL A 130 14.72 0.20 -4.28
N THR A 131 14.41 0.44 -5.55
CA THR A 131 14.42 -0.56 -6.64
C THR A 131 15.75 -0.48 -7.41
N ASP A 132 15.94 -1.36 -8.39
CA ASP A 132 17.09 -1.31 -9.30
C ASP A 132 16.95 -0.22 -10.39
N GLY A 133 15.93 0.62 -10.32
CA GLY A 133 15.67 1.70 -11.26
C GLY A 133 15.11 1.26 -12.62
N THR A 134 14.85 -0.02 -12.82
CA THR A 134 14.22 -0.53 -14.05
C THR A 134 12.69 -0.59 -13.95
N THR A 135 12.17 -0.41 -12.74
CA THR A 135 10.73 -0.39 -12.44
C THR A 135 10.41 0.74 -11.48
N LEU A 136 9.13 1.07 -11.31
CA LEU A 136 8.67 1.75 -10.11
C LEU A 136 9.02 0.92 -8.87
N LEU A 137 9.17 1.57 -7.72
CA LEU A 137 9.18 0.88 -6.43
C LEU A 137 7.74 0.55 -5.99
N GLY A 138 6.79 1.42 -6.32
CA GLY A 138 5.39 1.31 -5.91
C GLY A 138 5.17 1.70 -4.44
N ALA A 139 5.98 2.64 -3.92
CA ALA A 139 5.79 3.16 -2.56
C ALA A 139 4.48 3.93 -2.45
N ASP A 140 4.08 4.62 -3.48
CA ASP A 140 2.76 5.16 -3.69
C ASP A 140 1.87 4.07 -4.34
N ASP A 141 0.85 3.47 -3.64
CA ASP A 141 0.65 3.69 -2.19
C ASP A 141 0.74 2.36 -1.40
N LYS A 142 1.56 1.41 -1.87
CA LYS A 142 1.78 0.16 -1.13
C LYS A 142 2.47 0.36 0.23
N ALA A 143 3.08 1.54 0.45
CA ALA A 143 3.58 1.90 1.77
C ALA A 143 2.40 2.15 2.72
N GLY A 144 1.40 2.95 2.30
CA GLY A 144 0.17 3.16 3.07
C GLY A 144 -0.58 1.86 3.32
N VAL A 145 -0.66 0.96 2.32
CA VAL A 145 -1.22 -0.40 2.52
C VAL A 145 -0.47 -1.13 3.65
N ALA A 146 0.87 -1.15 3.61
CA ALA A 146 1.68 -1.84 4.62
C ALA A 146 1.56 -1.22 6.01
N GLU A 147 1.45 0.10 6.09
CA GLU A 147 1.26 0.85 7.34
C GLU A 147 -0.12 0.55 7.96
N ILE A 148 -1.18 0.61 7.17
CA ILE A 148 -2.56 0.30 7.61
C ILE A 148 -2.62 -1.15 8.13
N MET A 149 -2.11 -2.11 7.38
CA MET A 149 -2.07 -3.52 7.77
C MET A 149 -1.31 -3.73 9.10
N SER A 150 -0.22 -3.00 9.28
CA SER A 150 0.59 -3.09 10.50
C SER A 150 -0.08 -2.40 11.69
N ALA A 151 -0.77 -1.28 11.47
CA ALA A 151 -1.53 -0.60 12.50
C ALA A 151 -2.71 -1.46 12.99
N VAL A 152 -3.42 -2.12 12.07
CA VAL A 152 -4.51 -3.05 12.41
C VAL A 152 -3.99 -4.23 13.22
N GLU A 153 -2.89 -4.88 12.77
CA GLU A 153 -2.28 -5.98 13.53
C GLU A 153 -1.87 -5.52 14.93
N TYR A 154 -1.28 -4.33 15.05
CA TYR A 154 -0.85 -3.79 16.33
C TYR A 154 -2.03 -3.58 17.29
N LEU A 155 -3.13 -2.99 16.81
CA LEU A 155 -4.33 -2.77 17.64
C LEU A 155 -4.98 -4.10 18.06
N LEU A 156 -4.99 -5.11 17.19
CA LEU A 156 -5.50 -6.44 17.52
C LEU A 156 -4.64 -7.13 18.60
N GLN A 157 -3.34 -6.89 18.62
CA GLN A 157 -2.40 -7.42 19.62
C GLN A 157 -2.41 -6.63 20.93
N HIS A 158 -2.96 -5.42 20.93
CA HIS A 158 -3.00 -4.49 22.06
C HIS A 158 -4.44 -4.07 22.41
N PRO A 159 -5.28 -5.01 22.88
CA PRO A 159 -6.69 -4.74 23.19
C PRO A 159 -6.89 -3.73 24.34
N GLU A 160 -5.82 -3.41 25.09
CA GLU A 160 -5.80 -2.36 26.09
C GLU A 160 -5.81 -0.95 25.54
N LEU A 161 -5.52 -0.76 24.24
CA LEU A 161 -5.55 0.55 23.58
C LEU A 161 -6.99 0.89 23.16
N PRO A 162 -7.57 1.97 23.74
CA PRO A 162 -8.94 2.33 23.43
C PRO A 162 -9.04 2.97 22.03
N HIS A 163 -9.99 2.51 21.24
CA HIS A 163 -10.28 3.08 19.92
C HIS A 163 -11.75 2.90 19.54
N GLY A 164 -12.28 3.83 18.73
CA GLY A 164 -13.56 3.67 18.04
C GLY A 164 -13.48 2.59 16.95
N ARG A 165 -14.58 2.39 16.22
CA ARG A 165 -14.58 1.52 15.04
C ARG A 165 -13.59 2.03 14.01
N ILE A 166 -12.82 1.14 13.39
CA ILE A 166 -11.91 1.46 12.28
C ILE A 166 -12.37 0.68 11.05
N ALA A 167 -12.57 1.40 9.95
CA ALA A 167 -12.85 0.83 8.64
C ALA A 167 -11.56 0.82 7.82
N VAL A 168 -11.25 -0.28 7.17
CA VAL A 168 -10.09 -0.43 6.28
C VAL A 168 -10.59 -0.61 4.85
N GLY A 169 -10.05 0.18 3.92
CA GLY A 169 -10.34 0.11 2.50
C GLY A 169 -9.08 0.14 1.66
N PHE A 170 -8.90 -0.85 0.77
CA PHE A 170 -7.87 -0.77 -0.26
C PHE A 170 -8.53 -0.68 -1.62
N THR A 171 -8.13 0.32 -2.40
CA THR A 171 -8.77 0.66 -3.68
C THR A 171 -7.90 0.27 -4.87
N PRO A 172 -8.49 -0.18 -5.97
CA PRO A 172 -7.81 -0.27 -7.26
C PRO A 172 -7.91 1.08 -8.02
N ASP A 173 -7.16 1.22 -9.12
CA ASP A 173 -7.33 2.24 -10.17
C ASP A 173 -7.29 3.71 -9.70
N GLU A 174 -6.58 4.00 -8.61
CA GLU A 174 -6.39 5.39 -8.15
C GLU A 174 -5.56 6.19 -9.15
N GLU A 175 -4.48 5.61 -9.65
CA GLU A 175 -3.49 6.22 -10.55
C GLU A 175 -4.05 6.56 -11.95
N VAL A 176 -5.23 6.04 -12.27
CA VAL A 176 -5.99 6.38 -13.49
C VAL A 176 -7.27 7.17 -13.18
N GLY A 177 -7.42 7.66 -11.94
CA GLY A 177 -8.50 8.54 -11.51
C GLY A 177 -9.83 7.85 -11.21
N GLN A 178 -9.87 6.52 -11.08
CA GLN A 178 -11.09 5.73 -10.90
C GLN A 178 -11.19 5.09 -9.49
N GLY A 179 -10.24 5.40 -8.60
CA GLY A 179 -10.12 4.76 -7.29
C GLY A 179 -11.35 4.88 -6.37
N ALA A 180 -12.27 5.80 -6.63
CA ALA A 180 -13.48 5.98 -5.82
C ALA A 180 -14.79 5.59 -6.53
N ASP A 181 -14.75 5.18 -7.80
CA ASP A 181 -15.95 5.03 -8.65
C ASP A 181 -16.93 3.97 -8.11
N HIS A 182 -16.40 2.86 -7.63
CA HIS A 182 -17.18 1.76 -7.06
C HIS A 182 -16.95 1.57 -5.54
N LEU A 183 -16.32 2.55 -4.88
CA LEU A 183 -16.14 2.50 -3.44
C LEU A 183 -17.49 2.36 -2.72
N SER A 184 -17.63 1.33 -1.89
CA SER A 184 -18.89 1.00 -1.21
C SER A 184 -19.44 2.19 -0.40
N ILE A 185 -20.77 2.41 -0.51
CA ILE A 185 -21.49 3.41 0.29
C ILE A 185 -21.27 3.22 1.81
N VAL A 186 -21.11 1.98 2.26
CA VAL A 186 -20.83 1.68 3.67
C VAL A 186 -19.51 2.32 4.13
N PHE A 187 -18.57 2.53 3.21
CA PHE A 187 -17.32 3.24 3.48
C PHE A 187 -17.47 4.78 3.33
N ARG A 188 -18.56 5.24 2.68
CA ARG A 188 -18.85 6.68 2.46
C ARG A 188 -19.70 7.32 3.56
N VAL A 189 -20.25 6.53 4.48
CA VAL A 189 -21.19 7.00 5.54
C VAL A 189 -20.51 6.89 6.90
N PHE A 190 -19.53 7.75 7.11
CA PHE A 190 -18.92 7.99 8.41
C PHE A 190 -18.78 9.47 8.67
#